data_5f5c45985ee626ce5db743c24f83ef61
#
_entry.id   5f5c45985ee626ce5db743c24f83ef61
#
_cell.length_a   1.000
_cell.length_b   1.000
_cell.length_c   1.000
_cell.angle_alpha   90.00
_cell.angle_beta   90.00
_cell.angle_gamma   90.00
#
_symmetry.space_group_name_H-M   'P 1'
#
loop_
_entity.id
_entity.type
_entity.pdbx_description
1 polymer ?
#
loop_
_entity_poly.entity_id
_entity_poly.type
_entity_poly.pdbx_seq_one_letter_code
_entity_poly.pdbx_strand_id
1 'polypeptide(L)'
;KFHRDYGVEYEANQIIVNCGGKHSCFDVIYATCEAGDEVIIPAPYWLSYPEMAKLAGARPVILDTTDETEFKVTPEQLRDAITPNTKLFILNSPSNPTGSVYSADEIKALGDVCVEKGVLIMSDDIYEKLVYDGAKFTSVTGFSDEHLAHTIIVHGLAKAYSMTGWRIGFLAAPKPIAQAINAVQSHSTSNATSFAQKGAVAALNG
;
A
#
# COMPACT_ATOMS: atom_id res chain seq x y z
N LYS A 1 -9.43 -11.29 7.66
CA LYS A 1 -8.56 -10.20 8.07
C LYS A 1 -9.22 -8.85 7.74
N PHE A 2 -9.39 -8.48 6.48
CA PHE A 2 -9.88 -7.17 6.08
C PHE A 2 -11.28 -6.87 6.60
N HIS A 3 -12.23 -7.81 6.52
CA HIS A 3 -13.55 -7.66 7.14
C HIS A 3 -13.45 -7.42 8.66
N ARG A 4 -12.68 -8.26 9.38
CA ARG A 4 -12.54 -8.17 10.83
C ARG A 4 -11.89 -6.88 11.30
N ASP A 5 -10.82 -6.43 10.61
CA ASP A 5 -9.96 -5.36 11.09
C ASP A 5 -10.28 -4.00 10.45
N TYR A 6 -10.82 -3.98 9.20
CA TYR A 6 -11.07 -2.77 8.43
C TYR A 6 -12.55 -2.56 8.09
N GLY A 7 -13.41 -3.56 8.34
CA GLY A 7 -14.84 -3.50 8.00
C GLY A 7 -15.16 -3.61 6.51
N VAL A 8 -14.18 -3.95 5.67
CA VAL A 8 -14.34 -4.05 4.22
C VAL A 8 -14.28 -5.50 3.74
N GLU A 9 -15.04 -5.82 2.70
CA GLU A 9 -15.10 -7.16 2.13
C GLU A 9 -14.40 -7.21 0.77
N TYR A 10 -13.70 -8.31 0.55
CA TYR A 10 -13.07 -8.65 -0.71
C TYR A 10 -13.42 -10.07 -1.10
N GLU A 11 -13.67 -10.32 -2.37
CA GLU A 11 -13.74 -11.67 -2.92
C GLU A 11 -12.35 -12.32 -2.93
N ALA A 12 -12.29 -13.65 -2.90
CA ALA A 12 -11.01 -14.37 -2.89
C ALA A 12 -10.09 -14.02 -4.08
N ASN A 13 -10.68 -13.71 -5.25
CA ASN A 13 -9.96 -13.32 -6.47
C ASN A 13 -9.47 -11.86 -6.48
N GLN A 14 -9.73 -11.13 -5.41
CA GLN A 14 -9.19 -9.80 -5.14
C GLN A 14 -7.99 -9.82 -4.18
N ILE A 15 -7.63 -11.00 -3.66
CA ILE A 15 -6.53 -11.18 -2.72
C ILE A 15 -5.39 -11.93 -3.38
N ILE A 16 -4.18 -11.39 -3.31
CA ILE A 16 -2.96 -12.03 -3.80
C ILE A 16 -2.01 -12.25 -2.63
N VAL A 17 -1.49 -13.46 -2.49
CA VAL A 17 -0.48 -13.81 -1.48
C VAL A 17 0.89 -13.82 -2.14
N ASN A 18 1.79 -12.96 -1.63
CA ASN A 18 3.09 -12.70 -2.23
C ASN A 18 4.26 -13.19 -1.34
N CYS A 19 5.47 -13.21 -1.91
CA CYS A 19 6.72 -13.56 -1.22
C CYS A 19 7.21 -12.43 -0.30
N GLY A 20 6.36 -11.98 0.63
CA GLY A 20 6.57 -10.85 1.54
C GLY A 20 6.00 -9.54 1.00
N GLY A 21 5.74 -8.57 1.88
CA GLY A 21 5.16 -7.27 1.51
C GLY A 21 5.99 -6.50 0.48
N LYS A 22 7.33 -6.66 0.46
CA LYS A 22 8.18 -6.08 -0.60
C LYS A 22 7.75 -6.55 -1.99
N HIS A 23 7.47 -7.84 -2.14
CA HIS A 23 7.00 -8.38 -3.42
C HIS A 23 5.60 -7.86 -3.75
N SER A 24 4.73 -7.70 -2.75
CA SER A 24 3.42 -7.07 -2.96
C SER A 24 3.56 -5.64 -3.52
N CYS A 25 4.40 -4.79 -2.91
CA CYS A 25 4.67 -3.44 -3.41
C CYS A 25 5.23 -3.44 -4.84
N PHE A 26 6.18 -4.34 -5.11
CA PHE A 26 6.78 -4.47 -6.44
C PHE A 26 5.72 -4.84 -7.48
N ASP A 27 4.92 -5.87 -7.21
CA ASP A 27 3.90 -6.36 -8.13
C ASP A 27 2.81 -5.30 -8.38
N VAL A 28 2.42 -4.53 -7.34
CA VAL A 28 1.47 -3.40 -7.49
C VAL A 28 2.03 -2.37 -8.47
N ILE A 29 3.22 -1.87 -8.22
CA ILE A 29 3.82 -0.81 -9.05
C ILE A 29 4.03 -1.31 -10.48
N TYR A 30 4.55 -2.54 -10.63
CA TYR A 30 4.84 -3.12 -11.94
C TYR A 30 3.58 -3.42 -12.76
N ALA A 31 2.46 -3.76 -12.10
CA ALA A 31 1.19 -4.05 -12.78
C ALA A 31 0.35 -2.81 -13.08
N THR A 32 0.61 -1.68 -12.40
CA THR A 32 -0.22 -0.47 -12.55
C THR A 32 0.48 0.69 -13.23
N CYS A 33 1.80 0.64 -13.37
CA CYS A 33 2.59 1.74 -13.94
C CYS A 33 3.42 1.27 -15.13
N GLU A 34 3.63 2.19 -16.08
CA GLU A 34 4.46 1.98 -17.27
C GLU A 34 5.33 3.22 -17.57
N ALA A 35 6.08 3.18 -18.66
CA ALA A 35 6.92 4.30 -19.08
C ALA A 35 6.09 5.55 -19.38
N GLY A 36 6.42 6.65 -18.71
CA GLY A 36 5.71 7.92 -18.78
C GLY A 36 4.79 8.19 -17.59
N ASP A 37 4.44 7.17 -16.83
CA ASP A 37 3.66 7.33 -15.60
C ASP A 37 4.49 7.91 -14.45
N GLU A 38 3.81 8.51 -13.49
CA GLU A 38 4.39 9.07 -12.29
C GLU A 38 3.86 8.37 -11.04
N VAL A 39 4.78 8.11 -10.09
CA VAL A 39 4.47 7.58 -8.78
C VAL A 39 4.84 8.61 -7.73
N ILE A 40 3.85 9.14 -7.01
CA ILE A 40 4.07 10.10 -5.91
C ILE A 40 4.47 9.35 -4.64
N ILE A 41 5.58 9.80 -4.04
CA ILE A 41 6.20 9.18 -2.87
C ILE A 41 6.52 10.25 -1.83
N PRO A 42 5.81 10.32 -0.69
CA PRO A 42 6.17 11.19 0.43
C PRO A 42 7.53 10.85 1.03
N ALA A 43 8.39 11.83 1.24
CA ALA A 43 9.67 11.69 1.91
C ALA A 43 9.57 12.18 3.38
N PRO A 44 10.30 11.55 4.32
CA PRO A 44 11.18 10.37 4.16
C PRO A 44 10.41 9.09 3.83
N TYR A 45 10.99 8.24 3.00
CA TYR A 45 10.33 7.02 2.50
C TYR A 45 11.21 5.78 2.68
N TRP A 46 10.57 4.61 2.62
CA TRP A 46 11.30 3.36 2.48
C TRP A 46 12.00 3.31 1.12
N LEU A 47 13.31 3.18 1.16
CA LEU A 47 14.21 3.33 0.01
C LEU A 47 13.88 2.44 -1.21
N SER A 48 13.04 1.42 -1.06
CA SER A 48 12.67 0.55 -2.18
C SER A 48 11.59 1.13 -3.10
N TYR A 49 10.75 2.05 -2.63
CA TYR A 49 9.64 2.58 -3.45
C TYR A 49 10.13 3.26 -4.75
N PRO A 50 11.05 4.25 -4.71
CA PRO A 50 11.49 4.89 -5.93
C PRO A 50 12.21 3.94 -6.88
N GLU A 51 12.94 2.95 -6.36
CA GLU A 51 13.62 1.98 -7.19
C GLU A 51 12.63 1.02 -7.89
N MET A 52 11.54 0.64 -7.22
CA MET A 52 10.46 -0.14 -7.85
C MET A 52 9.76 0.66 -8.95
N ALA A 53 9.49 1.95 -8.74
CA ALA A 53 8.92 2.82 -9.77
C ALA A 53 9.83 2.90 -11.01
N LYS A 54 11.14 3.11 -10.82
CA LYS A 54 12.12 3.12 -11.91
C LYS A 54 12.20 1.79 -12.65
N LEU A 55 12.13 0.65 -11.93
CA LEU A 55 12.13 -0.68 -12.54
C LEU A 55 10.88 -0.94 -13.40
N ALA A 56 9.74 -0.34 -13.05
CA ALA A 56 8.54 -0.36 -13.87
C ALA A 56 8.57 0.64 -15.05
N GLY A 57 9.64 1.46 -15.16
CA GLY A 57 9.76 2.51 -16.16
C GLY A 57 9.08 3.82 -15.78
N ALA A 58 8.44 3.89 -14.62
CA ALA A 58 7.76 5.08 -14.13
C ALA A 58 8.73 6.07 -13.46
N ARG A 59 8.33 7.33 -13.40
CA ARG A 59 9.06 8.41 -12.75
C ARG A 59 8.62 8.57 -11.29
N PRO A 60 9.50 8.38 -10.30
CA PRO A 60 9.18 8.75 -8.92
C PRO A 60 9.12 10.26 -8.77
N VAL A 61 8.03 10.76 -8.19
CA VAL A 61 7.82 12.16 -7.80
C VAL A 61 7.89 12.23 -6.28
N ILE A 62 8.96 12.81 -5.77
CA ILE A 62 9.20 12.89 -4.34
C ILE A 62 8.53 14.14 -3.78
N LEU A 63 7.72 13.97 -2.73
CA LEU A 63 7.15 15.07 -1.96
C LEU A 63 7.90 15.21 -0.64
N ASP A 64 8.69 16.26 -0.53
CA ASP A 64 9.42 16.56 0.70
C ASP A 64 8.43 16.96 1.82
N THR A 65 8.66 16.42 3.00
CA THR A 65 7.96 16.78 4.23
C THR A 65 8.98 17.17 5.31
N THR A 66 8.53 17.85 6.34
CA THR A 66 9.39 18.33 7.43
C THR A 66 8.87 17.86 8.79
N ASP A 67 9.66 18.11 9.83
CA ASP A 67 9.26 17.89 11.21
C ASP A 67 8.09 18.80 11.62
N GLU A 68 7.94 19.97 11.02
CA GLU A 68 6.81 20.88 11.23
C GLU A 68 5.46 20.23 10.83
N THR A 69 5.48 19.35 9.83
CA THR A 69 4.33 18.55 9.41
C THR A 69 4.33 17.13 9.97
N GLU A 70 5.18 16.86 10.97
CA GLU A 70 5.38 15.50 11.52
C GLU A 70 5.77 14.48 10.44
N PHE A 71 6.48 14.93 9.40
CA PHE A 71 6.84 14.12 8.23
C PHE A 71 5.62 13.55 7.48
N LYS A 72 4.52 14.28 7.43
CA LYS A 72 3.30 13.95 6.71
C LYS A 72 3.09 14.89 5.53
N VAL A 73 2.61 14.37 4.41
CA VAL A 73 2.19 15.18 3.26
C VAL A 73 0.79 15.72 3.50
N THR A 74 0.54 16.97 3.08
CA THR A 74 -0.79 17.58 3.16
C THR A 74 -1.61 17.30 1.90
N PRO A 75 -2.97 17.38 1.98
CA PRO A 75 -3.81 17.25 0.79
C PRO A 75 -3.50 18.28 -0.29
N GLU A 76 -3.09 19.49 0.09
CA GLU A 76 -2.69 20.58 -0.83
C GLU A 76 -1.40 20.21 -1.57
N GLN A 77 -0.37 19.76 -0.84
CA GLN A 77 0.88 19.29 -1.44
C GLN A 77 0.65 18.15 -2.43
N LEU A 78 -0.20 17.17 -2.05
CA LEU A 78 -0.56 16.07 -2.94
C LEU A 78 -1.29 16.57 -4.19
N ARG A 79 -2.29 17.44 -4.02
CA ARG A 79 -3.08 18.02 -5.13
C ARG A 79 -2.21 18.77 -6.14
N ASP A 80 -1.26 19.56 -5.65
CA ASP A 80 -0.36 20.38 -6.47
C ASP A 80 0.67 19.52 -7.23
N ALA A 81 1.02 18.35 -6.68
CA ALA A 81 1.98 17.45 -7.31
C ALA A 81 1.35 16.53 -8.37
N ILE A 82 0.02 16.34 -8.34
CA ILE A 82 -0.67 15.49 -9.32
C ILE A 82 -0.68 16.14 -10.70
N THR A 83 -0.20 15.41 -11.69
CA THR A 83 -0.23 15.75 -13.11
C THR A 83 -1.11 14.76 -13.89
N PRO A 84 -1.38 15.01 -15.18
CA PRO A 84 -2.08 14.02 -16.03
C PRO A 84 -1.37 12.66 -16.15
N ASN A 85 -0.09 12.59 -15.82
CA ASN A 85 0.71 11.37 -15.86
C ASN A 85 0.74 10.63 -14.50
N THR A 86 0.23 11.25 -13.44
CA THR A 86 0.24 10.64 -12.10
C THR A 86 -0.69 9.43 -12.05
N LYS A 87 -0.11 8.27 -11.80
CA LYS A 87 -0.83 7.00 -11.78
C LYS A 87 -1.06 6.48 -10.37
N LEU A 88 -0.06 6.63 -9.50
CA LEU A 88 -0.06 6.00 -8.19
C LEU A 88 0.46 6.98 -7.11
N PHE A 89 -0.23 7.03 -5.98
CA PHE A 89 0.24 7.64 -4.74
C PHE A 89 0.55 6.55 -3.72
N ILE A 90 1.74 6.59 -3.10
CA ILE A 90 2.13 5.64 -2.05
C ILE A 90 1.85 6.25 -0.68
N LEU A 91 0.93 5.64 0.04
CA LEU A 91 0.60 5.97 1.43
C LEU A 91 1.16 4.87 2.34
N ASN A 92 2.13 5.21 3.19
CA ASN A 92 2.68 4.29 4.19
C ASN A 92 2.43 4.85 5.60
N SER A 93 1.47 4.29 6.31
CA SER A 93 1.11 4.69 7.68
C SER A 93 0.78 3.44 8.52
N PRO A 94 1.47 3.23 9.65
CA PRO A 94 2.64 3.96 10.15
C PRO A 94 3.83 3.93 9.19
N SER A 95 4.57 5.04 9.11
CA SER A 95 5.60 5.25 8.11
C SER A 95 6.94 4.56 8.45
N ASN A 96 7.62 4.11 7.43
CA ASN A 96 9.03 3.76 7.46
C ASN A 96 9.81 4.80 6.63
N PRO A 97 10.73 5.62 7.23
CA PRO A 97 11.44 5.34 8.50
C PRO A 97 10.93 6.12 9.72
N THR A 98 10.01 7.08 9.57
CA THR A 98 9.73 8.09 10.61
C THR A 98 8.91 7.56 11.79
N GLY A 99 8.09 6.53 11.57
CA GLY A 99 7.10 6.06 12.54
C GLY A 99 5.85 6.95 12.62
N SER A 100 5.75 8.00 11.81
CA SER A 100 4.59 8.90 11.78
C SER A 100 3.31 8.14 11.42
N VAL A 101 2.23 8.48 12.10
CA VAL A 101 0.91 7.89 11.90
C VAL A 101 -0.04 8.99 11.47
N TYR A 102 -0.64 8.84 10.30
CA TYR A 102 -1.69 9.74 9.84
C TYR A 102 -2.98 9.50 10.63
N SER A 103 -3.66 10.57 11.01
CA SER A 103 -4.99 10.52 11.60
C SER A 103 -6.04 10.09 10.56
N ALA A 104 -7.24 9.72 11.04
CA ALA A 104 -8.35 9.35 10.16
C ALA A 104 -8.74 10.49 9.20
N ASP A 105 -8.75 11.73 9.69
CA ASP A 105 -9.10 12.91 8.89
C ASP A 105 -8.04 13.20 7.83
N GLU A 106 -6.75 13.08 8.16
CA GLU A 106 -5.65 13.24 7.21
C GLU A 106 -5.70 12.16 6.11
N ILE A 107 -5.88 10.88 6.48
CA ILE A 107 -6.00 9.78 5.50
C ILE A 107 -7.20 9.99 4.59
N LYS A 108 -8.34 10.38 5.16
CA LYS A 108 -9.55 10.67 4.38
C LYS A 108 -9.30 11.80 3.38
N ALA A 109 -8.72 12.90 3.81
CA ALA A 109 -8.47 14.05 2.95
C ALA A 109 -7.50 13.73 1.80
N LEU A 110 -6.45 12.94 2.06
CA LEU A 110 -5.55 12.43 1.00
C LEU A 110 -6.28 11.49 0.03
N GLY A 111 -7.11 10.60 0.57
CA GLY A 111 -7.94 9.69 -0.22
C GLY A 111 -8.93 10.45 -1.11
N ASP A 112 -9.61 11.48 -0.56
CA ASP A 112 -10.53 12.34 -1.31
C ASP A 112 -9.82 13.01 -2.52
N VAL A 113 -8.57 13.48 -2.35
CA VAL A 113 -7.77 14.05 -3.44
C VAL A 113 -7.49 13.00 -4.52
N CYS A 114 -7.08 11.80 -4.12
CA CYS A 114 -6.79 10.72 -5.09
C CYS A 114 -8.06 10.31 -5.86
N VAL A 115 -9.19 10.15 -5.19
CA VAL A 115 -10.48 9.83 -5.82
C VAL A 115 -10.89 10.93 -6.80
N GLU A 116 -10.83 12.20 -6.38
CA GLU A 116 -11.16 13.36 -7.24
C GLU A 116 -10.29 13.40 -8.52
N LYS A 117 -9.03 13.04 -8.40
CA LYS A 117 -8.05 13.08 -9.49
C LYS A 117 -7.94 11.78 -10.29
N GLY A 118 -8.62 10.71 -9.87
CA GLY A 118 -8.54 9.39 -10.50
C GLY A 118 -7.18 8.70 -10.34
N VAL A 119 -6.45 9.04 -9.26
CA VAL A 119 -5.14 8.45 -8.92
C VAL A 119 -5.34 7.23 -8.03
N LEU A 120 -4.61 6.14 -8.30
CA LEU A 120 -4.62 4.96 -7.45
C LEU A 120 -3.82 5.21 -6.15
N ILE A 121 -4.21 4.54 -5.09
CA ILE A 121 -3.53 4.57 -3.80
C ILE A 121 -2.93 3.19 -3.53
N MET A 122 -1.61 3.09 -3.36
CA MET A 122 -0.99 1.94 -2.72
C MET A 122 -0.85 2.24 -1.23
N SER A 123 -1.75 1.66 -0.42
CA SER A 123 -1.69 1.77 1.04
C SER A 123 -0.84 0.64 1.60
N ASP A 124 0.39 0.96 2.01
CA ASP A 124 1.29 0.01 2.67
C ASP A 124 1.04 0.01 4.17
N ASP A 125 0.17 -0.93 4.59
CA ASP A 125 -0.36 -1.05 5.95
C ASP A 125 0.44 -2.07 6.79
N ILE A 126 1.67 -2.41 6.38
CA ILE A 126 2.45 -3.49 7.00
C ILE A 126 2.73 -3.26 8.49
N TYR A 127 2.67 -2.01 8.95
CA TYR A 127 2.90 -1.60 10.34
C TYR A 127 1.60 -1.35 11.14
N GLU A 128 0.41 -1.69 10.64
CA GLU A 128 -0.90 -1.37 11.23
C GLU A 128 -1.05 -1.71 12.73
N LYS A 129 -0.37 -2.77 13.20
CA LYS A 129 -0.39 -3.20 14.61
C LYS A 129 0.72 -2.57 15.45
N LEU A 130 1.62 -1.80 14.85
CA LEU A 130 2.76 -1.17 15.53
C LEU A 130 2.48 0.32 15.73
N VAL A 131 1.41 0.62 16.43
CA VAL A 131 0.99 1.96 16.85
C VAL A 131 1.11 2.08 18.38
N TYR A 132 1.56 3.22 18.85
CA TYR A 132 1.89 3.46 20.25
C TYR A 132 1.27 4.77 20.73
N ASP A 133 1.36 5.04 22.03
CA ASP A 133 0.99 6.33 22.65
C ASP A 133 -0.45 6.78 22.37
N GLY A 134 -1.36 5.80 22.24
CA GLY A 134 -2.78 6.09 21.97
C GLY A 134 -3.13 6.40 20.51
N ALA A 135 -2.15 6.41 19.61
CA ALA A 135 -2.41 6.52 18.17
C ALA A 135 -3.28 5.36 17.67
N LYS A 136 -4.06 5.62 16.64
CA LYS A 136 -4.94 4.61 16.03
C LYS A 136 -4.64 4.50 14.56
N PHE A 137 -4.47 3.27 14.10
CA PHE A 137 -4.40 2.99 12.67
C PHE A 137 -5.79 3.15 12.03
N THR A 138 -5.82 3.73 10.85
CA THR A 138 -7.01 3.84 10.02
C THR A 138 -6.67 3.43 8.59
N SER A 139 -7.47 2.58 7.99
CA SER A 139 -7.32 2.23 6.57
C SER A 139 -8.11 3.20 5.70
N VAL A 140 -7.54 3.64 4.58
CA VAL A 140 -8.20 4.50 3.60
C VAL A 140 -9.44 3.84 2.97
N THR A 141 -9.50 2.52 2.93
CA THR A 141 -10.60 1.76 2.31
C THR A 141 -11.91 1.78 3.09
N GLY A 142 -11.87 2.20 4.35
CA GLY A 142 -13.06 2.21 5.23
C GLY A 142 -13.95 3.45 5.08
N PHE A 143 -13.59 4.44 4.24
CA PHE A 143 -14.35 5.69 4.16
C PHE A 143 -15.52 5.65 3.17
N SER A 144 -15.31 5.11 1.97
CA SER A 144 -16.37 4.94 0.96
C SER A 144 -16.02 3.90 -0.10
N ASP A 145 -17.01 3.54 -0.93
CA ASP A 145 -16.81 2.62 -2.05
C ASP A 145 -15.82 3.19 -3.08
N GLU A 146 -15.78 4.52 -3.27
CA GLU A 146 -14.83 5.17 -4.17
C GLU A 146 -13.40 5.04 -3.64
N HIS A 147 -13.18 5.23 -2.32
CA HIS A 147 -11.87 5.00 -1.70
C HIS A 147 -11.44 3.54 -1.86
N LEU A 148 -12.36 2.60 -1.62
CA LEU A 148 -12.11 1.17 -1.80
C LEU A 148 -11.73 0.85 -3.26
N ALA A 149 -12.44 1.45 -4.23
CA ALA A 149 -12.21 1.24 -5.66
C ALA A 149 -10.87 1.82 -6.17
N HIS A 150 -10.31 2.81 -5.48
CA HIS A 150 -9.03 3.44 -5.84
C HIS A 150 -7.83 2.89 -5.05
N THR A 151 -8.05 1.99 -4.09
CA THR A 151 -7.00 1.56 -3.15
C THR A 151 -6.57 0.12 -3.37
N ILE A 152 -5.25 -0.07 -3.39
CA ILE A 152 -4.59 -1.36 -3.26
C ILE A 152 -3.95 -1.40 -1.87
N ILE A 153 -4.45 -2.27 -0.99
CA ILE A 153 -3.84 -2.49 0.33
C ILE A 153 -2.69 -3.47 0.20
N VAL A 154 -1.52 -3.10 0.67
CA VAL A 154 -0.38 -4.00 0.84
C VAL A 154 -0.20 -4.31 2.32
N HIS A 155 -0.04 -5.59 2.63
CA HIS A 155 0.08 -6.08 3.98
C HIS A 155 1.08 -7.24 4.08
N GLY A 156 1.39 -7.67 5.31
CA GLY A 156 2.26 -8.82 5.52
C GLY A 156 2.41 -9.20 6.98
N LEU A 157 3.00 -10.38 7.20
CA LEU A 157 3.15 -10.94 8.54
C LEU A 157 4.53 -10.65 9.14
N ALA A 158 5.42 -10.07 8.35
CA ALA A 158 6.82 -9.86 8.73
C ALA A 158 6.98 -9.00 9.99
N LYS A 159 6.10 -8.02 10.20
CA LYS A 159 6.19 -7.02 11.27
C LYS A 159 5.29 -7.38 12.45
N ALA A 160 3.98 -7.28 12.29
CA ALA A 160 3.01 -7.53 13.35
C ALA A 160 3.12 -8.92 14.01
N TYR A 161 3.58 -9.92 13.25
CA TYR A 161 3.71 -11.30 13.73
C TYR A 161 5.17 -11.76 13.87
N SER A 162 6.15 -10.86 13.73
CA SER A 162 7.59 -11.18 13.79
C SER A 162 8.01 -12.32 12.84
N MET A 163 7.36 -12.41 11.68
CA MET A 163 7.55 -13.49 10.70
C MET A 163 8.39 -13.03 9.48
N THR A 164 9.49 -12.34 9.72
CA THR A 164 10.32 -11.76 8.64
C THR A 164 10.87 -12.83 7.69
N GLY A 165 11.37 -13.93 8.22
CA GLY A 165 11.96 -15.04 7.46
C GLY A 165 10.94 -15.93 6.72
N TRP A 166 9.66 -15.87 7.08
CA TRP A 166 8.60 -16.64 6.43
C TRP A 166 8.25 -16.16 5.03
N ARG A 167 8.61 -14.93 4.71
CA ARG A 167 8.38 -14.32 3.40
C ARG A 167 6.91 -14.38 2.95
N ILE A 168 5.98 -14.00 3.83
CA ILE A 168 4.57 -13.87 3.50
C ILE A 168 4.14 -12.42 3.57
N GLY A 169 3.70 -11.91 2.43
CA GLY A 169 2.90 -10.70 2.26
C GLY A 169 1.60 -11.05 1.56
N PHE A 170 0.69 -10.13 1.54
CA PHE A 170 -0.54 -10.23 0.78
C PHE A 170 -1.07 -8.83 0.47
N LEU A 171 -1.86 -8.75 -0.56
CA LEU A 171 -2.52 -7.53 -0.95
C LEU A 171 -3.99 -7.77 -1.24
N ALA A 172 -4.77 -6.70 -1.19
CA ALA A 172 -6.14 -6.67 -1.64
C ALA A 172 -6.33 -5.50 -2.62
N ALA A 173 -7.01 -5.75 -3.73
CA ALA A 173 -7.16 -4.75 -4.78
C ALA A 173 -8.52 -4.88 -5.50
N PRO A 174 -8.98 -3.83 -6.21
CA PRO A 174 -10.06 -3.95 -7.18
C PRO A 174 -9.78 -5.09 -8.17
N LYS A 175 -10.83 -5.83 -8.54
CA LYS A 175 -10.70 -7.07 -9.32
C LYS A 175 -9.85 -6.98 -10.60
N PRO A 176 -9.96 -5.94 -11.45
CA PRO A 176 -9.10 -5.82 -12.62
C PRO A 176 -7.62 -5.68 -12.27
N ILE A 177 -7.31 -4.92 -11.21
CA ILE A 177 -5.95 -4.69 -10.73
C ILE A 177 -5.39 -5.99 -10.12
N ALA A 178 -6.18 -6.70 -9.30
CA ALA A 178 -5.80 -7.99 -8.74
C ALA A 178 -5.48 -9.01 -9.84
N GLN A 179 -6.24 -9.03 -10.93
CA GLN A 179 -5.99 -9.90 -12.08
C GLN A 179 -4.65 -9.56 -12.77
N ALA A 180 -4.35 -8.28 -12.97
CA ALA A 180 -3.07 -7.85 -13.55
C ALA A 180 -1.89 -8.23 -12.64
N ILE A 181 -2.01 -7.99 -11.33
CA ILE A 181 -0.98 -8.37 -10.34
C ILE A 181 -0.77 -9.89 -10.32
N ASN A 182 -1.86 -10.67 -10.35
CA ASN A 182 -1.78 -12.13 -10.41
C ASN A 182 -1.06 -12.62 -11.68
N ALA A 183 -1.26 -11.96 -12.82
CA ALA A 183 -0.53 -12.28 -14.04
C ALA A 183 0.97 -12.02 -13.88
N VAL A 184 1.38 -10.88 -13.31
CA VAL A 184 2.78 -10.57 -13.01
C VAL A 184 3.39 -11.63 -12.10
N GLN A 185 2.73 -11.96 -10.99
CA GLN A 185 3.22 -12.96 -10.05
C GLN A 185 3.31 -14.35 -10.67
N SER A 186 2.36 -14.75 -11.49
CA SER A 186 2.35 -16.09 -12.12
C SER A 186 3.55 -16.32 -13.04
N HIS A 187 4.10 -15.23 -13.61
CA HIS A 187 5.25 -15.27 -14.51
C HIS A 187 6.58 -14.87 -13.83
N SER A 188 6.56 -14.57 -12.53
CA SER A 188 7.77 -14.25 -11.74
C SER A 188 8.06 -15.34 -10.69
N THR A 189 7.33 -15.35 -9.58
CA THR A 189 7.54 -16.28 -8.46
C THR A 189 6.53 -17.43 -8.41
N SER A 190 5.55 -17.47 -9.30
CA SER A 190 4.38 -18.35 -9.32
C SER A 190 3.46 -18.11 -8.12
N ASN A 191 3.93 -18.35 -6.91
CA ASN A 191 3.20 -18.14 -5.66
C ASN A 191 4.14 -18.15 -4.45
N ALA A 192 3.64 -17.70 -3.30
CA ALA A 192 4.35 -17.84 -2.03
C ALA A 192 4.39 -19.30 -1.58
N THR A 193 5.40 -19.66 -0.78
CA THR A 193 5.62 -21.00 -0.26
C THR A 193 4.40 -21.55 0.48
N SER A 194 3.91 -22.71 0.09
CA SER A 194 2.63 -23.27 0.56
C SER A 194 2.56 -23.53 2.07
N PHE A 195 3.61 -24.09 2.67
CA PHE A 195 3.64 -24.31 4.12
C PHE A 195 3.71 -22.98 4.90
N ALA A 196 4.37 -21.95 4.36
CA ALA A 196 4.39 -20.63 4.96
C ALA A 196 3.00 -19.98 4.92
N GLN A 197 2.21 -20.20 3.85
CA GLN A 197 0.81 -19.78 3.78
C GLN A 197 -0.05 -20.45 4.85
N LYS A 198 0.17 -21.72 5.15
CA LYS A 198 -0.53 -22.42 6.27
C LYS A 198 -0.18 -21.79 7.62
N GLY A 199 1.10 -21.46 7.85
CA GLY A 199 1.52 -20.69 9.04
C GLY A 199 0.88 -19.31 9.10
N ALA A 200 0.73 -18.63 7.96
CA ALA A 200 0.06 -17.34 7.86
C ALA A 200 -1.42 -17.41 8.30
N VAL A 201 -2.15 -18.45 7.87
CA VAL A 201 -3.54 -18.67 8.28
C VAL A 201 -3.64 -18.86 9.80
N ALA A 202 -2.73 -19.62 10.41
CA ALA A 202 -2.68 -19.79 11.85
C ALA A 202 -2.41 -18.45 12.56
N ALA A 203 -1.43 -17.69 12.10
CA ALA A 203 -1.08 -16.37 12.68
C ALA A 203 -2.25 -15.36 12.60
N LEU A 204 -3.00 -15.35 11.50
CA LEU A 204 -4.13 -14.43 11.31
C LEU A 204 -5.37 -14.79 12.13
N ASN A 205 -5.49 -16.05 12.58
CA ASN A 205 -6.62 -16.55 13.35
C ASN A 205 -6.34 -16.70 14.85
N GLY A 206 -5.09 -16.54 15.27
CA GLY A 206 -4.60 -16.67 16.65
C GLY A 206 -4.70 -15.44 17.52
#